data_ef5fc114300564624151a18a0db9f7b7
#
_entry.id   ef5fc114300564624151a18a0db9f7b7
#
_cell.length_a   1.000
_cell.length_b   1.000
_cell.length_c   1.000
_cell.angle_alpha   90.00
_cell.angle_beta   90.00
_cell.angle_gamma   90.00
#
_symmetry.space_group_name_H-M   'P 1'
#
loop_
_entity.id
_entity.type
_entity.pdbx_description
1 polymer ?
#
loop_
_entity_poly.entity_id
_entity_poly.type
_entity_poly.pdbx_seq_one_letter_code
_entity_poly.pdbx_strand_id
1 'polypeptide(L)'
;PVSSYSKGMRQRVSMARALVSNPRLLFLDEPTSGLDPSGAVLFRRIIEQERKKGTTVFVTTHNMMDADLLCDRVAFISNGDIVALDTPKRLKEKNSNHRVVIDYLYQGQRETKTIEAPELEAGIPFAHDEIISIHTQEPTLEDMFIQYTGRGLS
;
A
#
# COMPACT_ATOMS: atom_id res chain seq x y z
N PRO A 1 -33.01 9.32 -10.75
CA PRO A 1 -32.61 10.08 -9.56
C PRO A 1 -31.32 9.53 -9.02
N VAL A 2 -30.46 10.38 -8.47
CA VAL A 2 -29.13 9.99 -7.86
C VAL A 2 -29.33 8.97 -6.71
N SER A 3 -30.51 8.93 -6.13
CA SER A 3 -30.92 7.95 -5.10
C SER A 3 -30.86 6.49 -5.57
N SER A 4 -30.95 6.23 -6.87
CA SER A 4 -30.88 4.87 -7.44
C SER A 4 -29.45 4.41 -7.80
N TYR A 5 -28.45 5.26 -7.59
CA TYR A 5 -27.08 4.92 -7.94
C TYR A 5 -26.45 3.96 -6.94
N SER A 6 -25.69 3.00 -7.46
CA SER A 6 -24.80 2.16 -6.62
C SER A 6 -23.76 3.01 -5.90
N LYS A 7 -23.10 2.47 -4.86
CA LYS A 7 -22.02 3.16 -4.16
C LYS A 7 -20.93 3.64 -5.14
N GLY A 8 -20.49 2.76 -6.05
CA GLY A 8 -19.49 3.10 -7.06
C GLY A 8 -19.95 4.16 -8.07
N MET A 9 -21.23 4.16 -8.47
CA MET A 9 -21.77 5.22 -9.35
C MET A 9 -21.78 6.58 -8.64
N ARG A 10 -22.19 6.63 -7.38
CA ARG A 10 -22.16 7.87 -6.58
C ARG A 10 -20.74 8.40 -6.46
N GLN A 11 -19.77 7.54 -6.23
CA GLN A 11 -18.36 7.91 -6.10
C GLN A 11 -17.81 8.49 -7.42
N ARG A 12 -18.14 7.86 -8.56
CA ARG A 12 -17.76 8.39 -9.90
C ARG A 12 -18.34 9.77 -10.17
N VAL A 13 -19.62 9.98 -9.83
CA VAL A 13 -20.28 11.31 -9.97
C VAL A 13 -19.63 12.34 -9.04
N SER A 14 -19.34 11.97 -7.80
CA SER A 14 -18.64 12.88 -6.85
C SER A 14 -17.26 13.30 -7.35
N MET A 15 -16.47 12.33 -7.85
CA MET A 15 -15.18 12.62 -8.47
C MET A 15 -15.32 13.54 -9.68
N ALA A 16 -16.22 13.22 -10.62
CA ALA A 16 -16.44 14.05 -11.79
C ALA A 16 -16.83 15.50 -11.40
N ARG A 17 -17.72 15.66 -10.42
CA ARG A 17 -18.11 16.98 -9.90
C ARG A 17 -16.94 17.75 -9.31
N ALA A 18 -16.08 17.09 -8.54
CA ALA A 18 -14.92 17.72 -7.94
C ALA A 18 -13.91 18.22 -9.00
N LEU A 19 -13.83 17.54 -10.14
CA LEU A 19 -12.86 17.85 -11.19
C LEU A 19 -13.35 18.89 -12.21
N VAL A 20 -14.66 19.14 -12.31
CA VAL A 20 -15.23 20.12 -13.27
C VAL A 20 -14.62 21.52 -13.11
N SER A 21 -14.30 21.92 -11.88
CA SER A 21 -13.75 23.24 -11.58
C SER A 21 -12.25 23.37 -11.84
N ASN A 22 -11.58 22.34 -12.33
CA ASN A 22 -10.10 22.28 -12.45
C ASN A 22 -9.40 22.75 -11.15
N PRO A 23 -9.59 22.03 -10.04
CA PRO A 23 -9.14 22.49 -8.72
C PRO A 23 -7.61 22.52 -8.63
N ARG A 24 -7.05 23.49 -7.92
CA ARG A 24 -5.63 23.49 -7.54
C ARG A 24 -5.35 22.58 -6.34
N LEU A 25 -6.37 22.29 -5.55
CA LEU A 25 -6.32 21.44 -4.36
C LEU A 25 -7.56 20.52 -4.35
N LEU A 26 -7.33 19.23 -4.22
CA LEU A 26 -8.35 18.19 -4.21
C LEU A 26 -8.24 17.37 -2.93
N PHE A 27 -9.33 17.29 -2.16
CA PHE A 27 -9.45 16.42 -1.00
C PHE A 27 -10.27 15.19 -1.34
N LEU A 28 -9.73 14.01 -1.06
CA LEU A 28 -10.34 12.72 -1.33
C LEU A 28 -10.35 11.89 -0.04
N ASP A 29 -11.55 11.55 0.40
CA ASP A 29 -11.76 10.67 1.54
C ASP A 29 -12.14 9.28 1.05
N GLU A 30 -11.29 8.28 1.36
CA GLU A 30 -11.46 6.88 0.96
C GLU A 30 -11.84 6.69 -0.52
N PRO A 31 -11.08 7.25 -1.49
CA PRO A 31 -11.53 7.38 -2.89
C PRO A 31 -11.78 6.06 -3.60
N THR A 32 -11.17 4.96 -3.18
CA THR A 32 -11.29 3.64 -3.79
C THR A 32 -12.16 2.67 -2.98
N SER A 33 -12.60 3.09 -1.79
CA SER A 33 -13.38 2.23 -0.88
C SER A 33 -14.69 1.76 -1.51
N GLY A 34 -14.91 0.44 -1.53
CA GLY A 34 -16.13 -0.19 -2.05
C GLY A 34 -16.29 -0.11 -3.57
N LEU A 35 -15.21 0.18 -4.29
CA LEU A 35 -15.13 0.00 -5.73
C LEU A 35 -14.69 -1.44 -6.05
N ASP A 36 -15.14 -1.92 -7.21
CA ASP A 36 -14.57 -3.10 -7.83
C ASP A 36 -13.10 -2.85 -8.25
N PRO A 37 -12.28 -3.89 -8.48
CA PRO A 37 -10.87 -3.71 -8.85
C PRO A 37 -10.66 -2.80 -10.06
N SER A 38 -11.51 -2.90 -11.09
CA SER A 38 -11.44 -2.05 -12.28
C SER A 38 -11.75 -0.59 -11.98
N GLY A 39 -12.74 -0.35 -11.10
CA GLY A 39 -13.07 0.98 -10.61
C GLY A 39 -11.94 1.61 -9.82
N ALA A 40 -11.32 0.85 -8.92
CA ALA A 40 -10.17 1.32 -8.14
C ALA A 40 -8.98 1.72 -9.04
N VAL A 41 -8.66 0.89 -10.06
CA VAL A 41 -7.62 1.22 -11.06
C VAL A 41 -7.95 2.51 -11.81
N LEU A 42 -9.22 2.70 -12.22
CA LEU A 42 -9.64 3.93 -12.90
C LEU A 42 -9.46 5.16 -12.01
N PHE A 43 -9.85 5.08 -10.73
CA PHE A 43 -9.71 6.18 -9.78
C PHE A 43 -8.24 6.55 -9.53
N ARG A 44 -7.37 5.57 -9.35
CA ARG A 44 -5.93 5.80 -9.23
C ARG A 44 -5.35 6.54 -10.43
N ARG A 45 -5.75 6.14 -11.66
CA ARG A 45 -5.33 6.83 -12.89
C ARG A 45 -5.80 8.28 -12.94
N ILE A 46 -7.05 8.55 -12.54
CA ILE A 46 -7.59 9.92 -12.51
C ILE A 46 -6.78 10.77 -11.51
N ILE A 47 -6.54 10.26 -10.30
CA ILE A 47 -5.74 10.96 -9.28
C ILE A 47 -4.32 11.25 -9.79
N GLU A 48 -3.69 10.26 -10.42
CA GLU A 48 -2.35 10.44 -11.00
C GLU A 48 -2.33 11.49 -12.12
N GLN A 49 -3.36 11.51 -12.97
CA GLN A 49 -3.49 12.52 -14.03
C GLN A 49 -3.66 13.93 -13.46
N GLU A 50 -4.47 14.11 -12.42
CA GLU A 50 -4.64 15.40 -11.76
C GLU A 50 -3.34 15.87 -11.11
N ARG A 51 -2.61 14.95 -10.44
CA ARG A 51 -1.28 15.25 -9.90
C ARG A 51 -0.31 15.72 -10.98
N LYS A 52 -0.27 15.03 -12.14
CA LYS A 52 0.57 15.40 -13.29
C LYS A 52 0.22 16.77 -13.88
N LYS A 53 -1.03 17.22 -13.75
CA LYS A 53 -1.46 18.59 -14.13
C LYS A 53 -1.04 19.65 -13.13
N GLY A 54 -0.48 19.28 -11.97
CA GLY A 54 -0.07 20.18 -10.91
C GLY A 54 -1.13 20.41 -9.82
N THR A 55 -2.21 19.64 -9.80
CA THR A 55 -3.18 19.62 -8.70
C THR A 55 -2.54 19.03 -7.46
N THR A 56 -2.60 19.71 -6.33
CA THR A 56 -2.26 19.14 -5.03
C THR A 56 -3.40 18.24 -4.58
N VAL A 57 -3.10 16.96 -4.35
CA VAL A 57 -4.12 15.98 -3.92
C VAL A 57 -3.85 15.55 -2.50
N PHE A 58 -4.85 15.70 -1.62
CA PHE A 58 -4.84 15.21 -0.26
C PHE A 58 -5.78 14.01 -0.16
N VAL A 59 -5.24 12.85 0.24
CA VAL A 59 -6.00 11.60 0.33
C VAL A 59 -6.02 11.13 1.79
N THR A 60 -7.20 10.77 2.29
CA THR A 60 -7.32 9.94 3.49
C THR A 60 -7.70 8.54 3.08
N THR A 61 -7.00 7.53 3.61
CA THR A 61 -7.30 6.12 3.31
C THR A 61 -6.72 5.21 4.37
N HIS A 62 -7.37 4.07 4.59
CA HIS A 62 -6.81 2.94 5.32
C HIS A 62 -6.20 1.87 4.39
N ASN A 63 -6.31 2.07 3.06
CA ASN A 63 -5.70 1.19 2.07
C ASN A 63 -4.24 1.58 1.84
N MET A 64 -3.32 0.85 2.46
CA MET A 64 -1.88 1.12 2.37
C MET A 64 -1.32 0.97 0.96
N MET A 65 -1.94 0.13 0.12
CA MET A 65 -1.58 0.01 -1.29
C MET A 65 -1.87 1.31 -2.06
N ASP A 66 -3.01 1.97 -1.78
CA ASP A 66 -3.32 3.25 -2.39
C ASP A 66 -2.36 4.35 -1.93
N ALA A 67 -2.04 4.37 -0.64
CA ALA A 67 -1.07 5.30 -0.09
C ALA A 67 0.33 5.12 -0.71
N ASP A 68 0.77 3.88 -0.89
CA ASP A 68 2.08 3.56 -1.50
C ASP A 68 2.14 3.95 -2.99
N LEU A 69 1.06 3.72 -3.74
CA LEU A 69 1.03 3.97 -5.19
C LEU A 69 0.78 5.43 -5.57
N LEU A 70 0.03 6.18 -4.76
CA LEU A 70 -0.49 7.49 -5.14
C LEU A 70 0.22 8.65 -4.45
N CYS A 71 0.74 8.45 -3.24
CA CYS A 71 1.19 9.55 -2.40
C CYS A 71 2.69 9.79 -2.51
N ASP A 72 3.09 11.04 -2.68
CA ASP A 72 4.49 11.46 -2.59
C ASP A 72 4.97 11.46 -1.12
N ARG A 73 4.06 11.72 -0.19
CA ARG A 73 4.30 11.69 1.27
C ARG A 73 3.10 11.05 1.96
N VAL A 74 3.37 10.30 3.01
CA VAL A 74 2.36 9.63 3.84
C VAL A 74 2.56 10.03 5.30
N ALA A 75 1.45 10.37 5.96
CA ALA A 75 1.39 10.55 7.40
C ALA A 75 0.62 9.40 8.03
N PHE A 76 1.22 8.69 8.99
CA PHE A 76 0.49 7.74 9.83
C PHE A 76 -0.09 8.47 11.04
N ILE A 77 -1.39 8.29 11.26
CA ILE A 77 -2.11 8.89 12.38
C ILE A 77 -2.55 7.78 13.33
N SER A 78 -2.23 7.93 14.60
CA SER A 78 -2.69 7.02 15.66
C SER A 78 -3.07 7.82 16.88
N ASN A 79 -4.24 7.54 17.46
CA ASN A 79 -4.80 8.24 18.65
C ASN A 79 -4.87 9.78 18.51
N GLY A 80 -5.01 10.30 17.27
CA GLY A 80 -5.07 11.73 16.99
C GLY A 80 -3.71 12.38 16.71
N ASP A 81 -2.60 11.67 16.89
CA ASP A 81 -1.25 12.16 16.66
C ASP A 81 -0.64 11.63 15.37
N ILE A 82 0.20 12.43 14.71
CA ILE A 82 1.03 11.97 13.59
C ILE A 82 2.24 11.23 14.17
N VAL A 83 2.25 9.92 14.02
CA VAL A 83 3.33 9.04 14.53
C VAL A 83 4.47 8.83 13.53
N ALA A 84 4.23 9.04 12.25
CA ALA A 84 5.25 9.05 11.20
C ALA A 84 4.82 9.93 10.03
N LEU A 85 5.79 10.59 9.37
CA LEU A 85 5.56 11.41 8.19
C LEU A 85 6.82 11.39 7.32
N ASP A 86 6.75 10.73 6.16
CA ASP A 86 7.84 10.68 5.18
C ASP A 86 7.30 10.22 3.81
N THR A 87 8.19 10.00 2.84
CA THR A 87 7.86 9.33 1.59
C THR A 87 7.60 7.83 1.86
N PRO A 88 6.72 7.15 1.09
CA PRO A 88 6.50 5.71 1.21
C PRO A 88 7.81 4.91 1.24
N LYS A 89 8.71 5.22 0.32
CA LYS A 89 10.02 4.58 0.22
C LYS A 89 10.83 4.70 1.52
N ARG A 90 10.97 5.92 2.07
CA ARG A 90 11.75 6.16 3.30
C ARG A 90 11.10 5.51 4.52
N LEU A 91 9.76 5.48 4.60
CA LEU A 91 9.07 4.78 5.68
C LEU A 91 9.42 3.30 5.66
N LYS A 92 9.45 2.68 4.49
CA LYS A 92 9.80 1.26 4.32
C LYS A 92 11.29 1.00 4.61
N GLU A 93 12.20 1.87 4.17
CA GLU A 93 13.64 1.71 4.36
C GLU A 93 14.11 1.88 5.81
N LYS A 94 13.50 2.80 6.57
CA LYS A 94 13.92 3.10 7.96
C LYS A 94 13.84 1.92 8.92
N ASN A 95 12.99 0.94 8.62
CA ASN A 95 12.72 -0.19 9.50
C ASN A 95 12.72 -1.52 8.73
N SER A 96 13.49 -1.57 7.65
CA SER A 96 13.56 -2.76 6.81
C SER A 96 14.39 -3.86 7.49
N ASN A 97 13.71 -4.72 8.22
CA ASN A 97 14.21 -6.08 8.37
C ASN A 97 14.08 -6.74 6.99
N HIS A 98 15.17 -6.77 6.23
CA HIS A 98 15.17 -7.51 4.97
C HIS A 98 14.83 -8.96 5.26
N ARG A 99 13.69 -9.40 4.75
CA ARG A 99 13.25 -10.78 4.84
C ARG A 99 13.56 -11.48 3.53
N VAL A 100 14.05 -12.70 3.63
CA VAL A 100 14.22 -13.58 2.48
C VAL A 100 13.21 -14.70 2.60
N VAL A 101 12.40 -14.87 1.58
CA VAL A 101 11.45 -15.96 1.46
C VAL A 101 12.09 -17.05 0.60
N ILE A 102 12.18 -18.25 1.14
CA ILE A 102 12.74 -19.42 0.47
C ILE A 102 11.65 -20.45 0.32
N ASP A 103 11.32 -20.79 -0.93
CA ASP A 103 10.52 -21.97 -1.23
C ASP A 103 11.44 -23.15 -1.49
N TYR A 104 11.19 -24.26 -0.82
CA TYR A 104 12.03 -25.45 -0.89
C TYR A 104 11.20 -26.73 -0.86
N LEU A 105 11.80 -27.84 -1.25
CA LEU A 105 11.22 -29.18 -1.11
C LEU A 105 11.66 -29.80 0.20
N TYR A 106 10.72 -30.21 1.03
CA TYR A 106 10.97 -31.01 2.21
C TYR A 106 10.15 -32.29 2.14
N GLN A 107 10.81 -33.44 2.13
CA GLN A 107 10.17 -34.77 1.98
C GLN A 107 9.22 -34.88 0.77
N GLY A 108 9.57 -34.17 -0.35
CA GLY A 108 8.76 -34.14 -1.58
C GLY A 108 7.56 -33.19 -1.54
N GLN A 109 7.38 -32.42 -0.47
CA GLN A 109 6.36 -31.38 -0.36
C GLN A 109 7.00 -29.98 -0.45
N ARG A 110 6.30 -29.04 -1.11
CA ARG A 110 6.74 -27.65 -1.18
C ARG A 110 6.42 -26.96 0.14
N GLU A 111 7.44 -26.41 0.76
CA GLU A 111 7.35 -25.57 1.95
C GLU A 111 7.94 -24.19 1.71
N THR A 112 7.51 -23.20 2.50
CA THR A 112 8.02 -21.84 2.45
C THR A 112 8.57 -21.45 3.82
N LYS A 113 9.79 -20.94 3.86
CA LYS A 113 10.40 -20.37 5.07
C LYS A 113 10.78 -18.92 4.84
N THR A 114 10.44 -18.06 5.80
CA THR A 114 10.90 -16.67 5.85
C THR A 114 12.05 -16.58 6.83
N ILE A 115 13.16 -16.01 6.38
CA ILE A 115 14.40 -15.82 7.16
C ILE A 115 14.65 -14.32 7.27
N GLU A 116 14.98 -13.82 8.45
CA GLU A 116 15.40 -12.42 8.65
C GLU A 116 16.88 -12.24 8.33
N ALA A 117 17.28 -11.01 7.93
CA ALA A 117 18.64 -10.72 7.48
C ALA A 117 19.75 -11.19 8.44
N PRO A 118 19.63 -11.07 9.78
CA PRO A 118 20.65 -11.58 10.70
C PRO A 118 20.82 -13.10 10.66
N GLU A 119 19.76 -13.84 10.35
CA GLU A 119 19.80 -15.30 10.24
C GLU A 119 20.48 -15.77 8.95
N LEU A 120 20.48 -14.92 7.90
CA LEU A 120 21.15 -15.22 6.63
C LEU A 120 22.68 -15.23 6.77
N GLU A 121 23.24 -14.48 7.71
CA GLU A 121 24.68 -14.50 8.00
C GLU A 121 25.16 -15.88 8.52
N ALA A 122 24.25 -16.65 9.14
CA ALA A 122 24.51 -18.02 9.57
C ALA A 122 24.45 -19.04 8.41
N GLY A 123 24.04 -18.61 7.21
CA GLY A 123 23.85 -19.44 6.02
C GLY A 123 22.42 -19.91 5.81
N ILE A 124 22.13 -20.37 4.59
CA ILE A 124 20.83 -20.94 4.23
C ILE A 124 20.80 -22.37 4.74
N PRO A 125 19.82 -22.75 5.62
CA PRO A 125 19.80 -24.06 6.28
C PRO A 125 19.24 -25.20 5.40
N PHE A 126 19.36 -25.09 4.07
CA PHE A 126 18.83 -26.06 3.10
C PHE A 126 19.91 -26.48 2.11
N ALA A 127 19.83 -27.70 1.60
CA ALA A 127 20.66 -28.17 0.50
C ALA A 127 20.25 -27.43 -0.81
N HIS A 128 21.23 -27.14 -1.67
CA HIS A 128 20.99 -26.38 -2.89
C HIS A 128 19.99 -27.01 -3.85
N ASP A 129 19.93 -28.33 -3.88
CA ASP A 129 19.02 -29.13 -4.72
C ASP A 129 17.59 -29.18 -4.20
N GLU A 130 17.35 -28.74 -2.97
CA GLU A 130 16.01 -28.65 -2.37
C GLU A 130 15.39 -27.25 -2.60
N ILE A 131 16.16 -26.22 -2.96
CA ILE A 131 15.68 -24.85 -3.11
C ILE A 131 14.97 -24.69 -4.46
N ILE A 132 13.69 -24.27 -4.42
CA ILE A 132 12.88 -23.98 -5.59
C ILE A 132 13.05 -22.50 -6.00
N SER A 133 12.95 -21.58 -5.04
CA SER A 133 13.09 -20.13 -5.28
C SER A 133 13.56 -19.39 -4.04
N ILE A 134 14.29 -18.30 -4.26
CA ILE A 134 14.70 -17.34 -3.23
C ILE A 134 14.30 -15.95 -3.70
N HIS A 135 13.57 -15.21 -2.88
CA HIS A 135 13.24 -13.82 -3.18
C HIS A 135 13.27 -12.97 -1.91
N THR A 136 13.70 -11.73 -2.05
CA THR A 136 13.64 -10.76 -0.98
C THR A 136 12.23 -10.18 -0.88
N GLN A 137 11.70 -10.11 0.34
CA GLN A 137 10.45 -9.44 0.63
C GLN A 137 10.76 -8.05 1.21
N GLU A 138 10.41 -7.03 0.43
CA GLU A 138 10.45 -5.66 0.94
C GLU A 138 9.28 -5.42 1.91
N PRO A 139 9.50 -4.66 3.00
CA PRO A 139 8.42 -4.31 3.91
C PRO A 139 7.36 -3.47 3.17
N THR A 140 6.11 -3.67 3.53
CA THR A 140 4.98 -2.90 3.02
C THR A 140 4.71 -1.68 3.90
N LEU A 141 3.94 -0.70 3.40
CA LEU A 141 3.45 0.39 4.25
C LEU A 141 2.53 -0.11 5.37
N GLU A 142 1.85 -1.24 5.17
CA GLU A 142 1.03 -1.88 6.20
C GLU A 142 1.89 -2.41 7.35
N ASP A 143 3.01 -3.09 7.05
CA ASP A 143 3.97 -3.52 8.08
C ASP A 143 4.48 -2.32 8.88
N MET A 144 4.80 -1.22 8.19
CA MET A 144 5.26 0.01 8.83
C MET A 144 4.17 0.62 9.71
N PHE A 145 2.92 0.67 9.22
CA PHE A 145 1.81 1.19 10.01
C PHE A 145 1.62 0.39 11.31
N ILE A 146 1.64 -0.94 11.24
CA ILE A 146 1.54 -1.83 12.41
C ILE A 146 2.71 -1.56 13.38
N GLN A 147 3.92 -1.41 12.86
CA GLN A 147 5.10 -1.17 13.68
C GLN A 147 5.05 0.19 14.42
N TYR A 148 4.61 1.26 13.74
CA TYR A 148 4.52 2.60 14.35
C TYR A 148 3.33 2.77 15.30
N THR A 149 2.24 2.03 15.08
CA THR A 149 1.00 2.19 15.86
C THR A 149 0.78 1.09 16.89
N GLY A 150 1.44 -0.06 16.74
CA GLY A 150 1.19 -1.27 17.52
C GLY A 150 -0.19 -1.89 17.25
N ARG A 151 -0.88 -1.49 16.17
CA ARG A 151 -2.26 -1.91 15.85
C ARG A 151 -2.35 -2.28 14.38
N GLY A 152 -2.97 -3.43 14.08
CA GLY A 152 -3.37 -3.77 12.71
C GLY A 152 -4.49 -2.84 12.21
N LEU A 153 -4.63 -2.74 10.89
CA LEU A 153 -5.75 -2.07 10.25
C LEU A 153 -7.00 -2.93 10.46
N SER A 154 -8.03 -2.38 11.09
CA SER A 154 -9.33 -3.05 11.31
C SER A 154 -10.29 -2.74 10.17
#